data_2f4bf95358ec6c7fbda30518d25564c2
#
_entry.id   2f4bf95358ec6c7fbda30518d25564c2
#
_cell.length_a   1.000
_cell.length_b   1.000
_cell.length_c   1.000
_cell.angle_alpha   90.00
_cell.angle_beta   90.00
_cell.angle_gamma   90.00
#
_symmetry.space_group_name_H-M   'P 1'
#
loop_
_entity.id
_entity.type
_entity.pdbx_description
1 polymer ?
#
loop_
_entity_poly.entity_id
_entity_poly.type
_entity_poly.pdbx_seq_one_letter_code
_entity_poly.pdbx_strand_id
1 'polypeptide(L)'
;MEKDSENETETNEIKEESEEEKNTISCSARIGNAKRIFIFFLLNLVFVSIGTFSFHALEGPNEDKICAESRAALKEFTDSLIKEPDGSYKVTDEQLLKLVKSAEIFAEEGVPISTLIDPNNDCPKLWTYGGAAYFCSTIVTTVGYGDTAPKVCWGFAGC
;
A
#
# COMPACT_ATOMS: atom_id res chain seq x y z
N MET A 1 35.73 38.69 56.24
CA MET A 1 34.31 38.85 55.86
C MET A 1 34.08 39.30 54.41
N GLU A 2 34.96 40.15 53.87
CA GLU A 2 34.83 40.67 52.48
C GLU A 2 35.37 39.75 51.42
N LYS A 3 36.38 38.92 51.72
CA LYS A 3 36.96 37.93 50.78
C LYS A 3 36.09 36.67 50.54
N ASP A 4 35.23 36.35 51.46
CA ASP A 4 34.37 35.16 51.31
C ASP A 4 33.18 35.45 50.37
N SER A 5 32.72 36.71 50.30
CA SER A 5 31.64 37.17 49.41
C SER A 5 32.06 37.24 47.94
N GLU A 6 33.30 37.65 47.67
CA GLU A 6 33.81 37.71 46.28
C GLU A 6 34.00 36.31 45.66
N ASN A 7 34.42 35.35 46.47
CA ASN A 7 34.66 33.97 46.00
C ASN A 7 33.36 33.20 45.71
N GLU A 8 32.27 33.51 46.42
CA GLU A 8 30.95 32.93 46.14
C GLU A 8 30.30 33.51 44.87
N THR A 9 30.52 34.79 44.58
CA THR A 9 30.01 35.41 43.35
C THR A 9 30.71 34.86 42.11
N GLU A 10 32.01 34.74 42.12
CA GLU A 10 32.84 34.22 41.01
C GLU A 10 32.52 32.74 40.71
N THR A 11 32.28 31.91 41.74
CA THR A 11 31.87 30.50 41.56
C THR A 11 30.46 30.34 41.04
N ASN A 12 29.56 31.27 41.29
CA ASN A 12 28.21 31.25 40.76
C ASN A 12 28.16 31.66 39.29
N GLU A 13 28.92 32.71 38.90
CA GLU A 13 29.06 33.15 37.51
C GLU A 13 29.65 32.04 36.62
N ILE A 14 30.70 31.34 37.09
CA ILE A 14 31.29 30.20 36.35
C ILE A 14 30.29 29.02 36.17
N LYS A 15 29.43 28.79 37.15
CA LYS A 15 28.40 27.76 37.05
C LYS A 15 27.31 28.14 36.08
N GLU A 16 26.84 29.38 36.07
CA GLU A 16 25.83 29.87 35.15
C GLU A 16 26.35 29.84 33.71
N GLU A 17 27.56 30.27 33.42
CA GLU A 17 28.17 30.17 32.08
C GLU A 17 28.29 28.70 31.62
N SER A 18 28.67 27.80 32.52
CA SER A 18 28.80 26.38 32.18
C SER A 18 27.43 25.69 31.89
N GLU A 19 26.35 26.14 32.52
CA GLU A 19 25.00 25.66 32.28
C GLU A 19 24.39 26.25 30.99
N GLU A 20 24.65 27.51 30.68
CA GLU A 20 24.26 28.13 29.42
C GLU A 20 24.95 27.46 28.23
N GLU A 21 26.26 27.22 28.33
CA GLU A 21 27.00 26.50 27.26
C GLU A 21 26.47 25.08 27.03
N LYS A 22 26.19 24.33 28.09
CA LYS A 22 25.58 23.01 27.99
C LYS A 22 24.18 23.01 27.36
N ASN A 23 23.36 24.00 27.71
CA ASN A 23 22.02 24.17 27.15
C ASN A 23 22.08 24.54 25.67
N THR A 24 23.01 25.40 25.27
CA THR A 24 23.20 25.81 23.88
C THR A 24 23.69 24.65 23.00
N ILE A 25 24.64 23.87 23.51
CA ILE A 25 25.13 22.64 22.83
C ILE A 25 24.01 21.60 22.69
N SER A 26 23.24 21.40 23.75
CA SER A 26 22.10 20.47 23.74
C SER A 26 21.01 20.88 22.74
N CYS A 27 20.71 22.18 22.66
CA CYS A 27 19.74 22.74 21.73
C CYS A 27 20.21 22.61 20.27
N SER A 28 21.48 22.90 19.99
CA SER A 28 22.08 22.75 18.66
C SER A 28 22.08 21.29 18.19
N ALA A 29 22.40 20.33 19.07
CA ALA A 29 22.36 18.90 18.76
C ALA A 29 20.92 18.41 18.48
N ARG A 30 19.93 18.89 19.22
CA ARG A 30 18.51 18.57 18.97
C ARG A 30 18.04 19.11 17.63
N ILE A 31 18.39 20.32 17.25
CA ILE A 31 18.05 20.90 15.95
C ILE A 31 18.74 20.14 14.81
N GLY A 32 19.98 19.73 14.98
CA GLY A 32 20.69 18.89 13.99
C GLY A 32 20.01 17.53 13.77
N ASN A 33 19.58 16.89 14.83
CA ASN A 33 18.85 15.61 14.75
C ASN A 33 17.45 15.80 14.14
N ALA A 34 16.73 16.85 14.47
CA ALA A 34 15.42 17.15 13.87
C ALA A 34 15.53 17.37 12.35
N LYS A 35 16.55 18.08 11.87
CA LYS A 35 16.80 18.25 10.43
C LYS A 35 17.07 16.92 9.73
N ARG A 36 17.85 16.02 10.32
CA ARG A 36 18.12 14.69 9.77
C ARG A 36 16.83 13.87 9.68
N ILE A 37 16.03 13.82 10.74
CA ILE A 37 14.74 13.14 10.76
C ILE A 37 13.82 13.69 9.67
N PHE A 38 13.76 15.00 9.51
CA PHE A 38 12.95 15.65 8.48
C PHE A 38 13.41 15.29 7.07
N ILE A 39 14.72 15.25 6.82
CA ILE A 39 15.27 14.82 5.52
C ILE A 39 14.91 13.36 5.22
N PHE A 40 15.07 12.46 6.19
CA PHE A 40 14.66 11.07 6.02
C PHE A 40 13.15 10.92 5.75
N PHE A 41 12.32 11.70 6.41
CA PHE A 41 10.90 11.74 6.18
C PHE A 41 10.55 12.20 4.75
N LEU A 42 11.20 13.29 4.28
CA LEU A 42 11.03 13.75 2.91
C LEU A 42 11.47 12.72 1.87
N LEU A 43 12.62 12.09 2.07
CA LEU A 43 13.10 11.02 1.18
C LEU A 43 12.12 9.85 1.13
N ASN A 44 11.56 9.49 2.28
CA ASN A 44 10.54 8.44 2.36
C ASN A 44 9.27 8.81 1.58
N LEU A 45 8.78 10.05 1.72
CA LEU A 45 7.63 10.56 0.96
C LEU A 45 7.89 10.51 -0.56
N VAL A 46 9.07 10.93 -0.99
CA VAL A 46 9.45 10.87 -2.42
C VAL A 46 9.44 9.42 -2.91
N PHE A 47 10.04 8.50 -2.15
CA PHE A 47 10.08 7.08 -2.53
C PHE A 47 8.68 6.47 -2.61
N VAL A 48 7.83 6.70 -1.63
CA VAL A 48 6.43 6.23 -1.64
C VAL A 48 5.66 6.84 -2.81
N SER A 49 5.87 8.12 -3.13
CA SER A 49 5.21 8.78 -4.26
C SER A 49 5.60 8.16 -5.61
N ILE A 50 6.88 7.89 -5.82
CA ILE A 50 7.37 7.23 -7.04
C ILE A 50 6.81 5.81 -7.14
N GLY A 51 6.83 5.04 -6.06
CA GLY A 51 6.25 3.70 -5.99
C GLY A 51 4.76 3.71 -6.27
N THR A 52 4.01 4.62 -5.65
CA THR A 52 2.56 4.78 -5.86
C THR A 52 2.23 5.01 -7.33
N PHE A 53 2.93 5.96 -7.97
CA PHE A 53 2.71 6.25 -9.39
C PHE A 53 3.05 5.04 -10.27
N SER A 54 4.17 4.37 -9.99
CA SER A 54 4.62 3.20 -10.76
C SER A 54 3.63 2.04 -10.66
N PHE A 55 3.20 1.68 -9.47
CA PHE A 55 2.24 0.57 -9.28
C PHE A 55 0.87 0.91 -9.84
N HIS A 56 0.37 2.12 -9.63
CA HIS A 56 -0.90 2.53 -10.22
C HIS A 56 -0.87 2.45 -11.76
N ALA A 57 0.22 2.89 -12.39
CA ALA A 57 0.36 2.89 -13.84
C ALA A 57 0.52 1.48 -14.45
N LEU A 58 1.11 0.55 -13.70
CA LEU A 58 1.36 -0.81 -14.18
C LEU A 58 0.22 -1.77 -13.86
N GLU A 59 -0.26 -1.74 -12.63
CA GLU A 59 -1.28 -2.69 -12.16
C GLU A 59 -2.70 -2.25 -12.48
N GLY A 60 -2.98 -0.94 -12.53
CA GLY A 60 -4.32 -0.44 -12.82
C GLY A 60 -4.91 -0.95 -14.15
N PRO A 61 -4.20 -0.83 -15.28
CA PRO A 61 -4.66 -1.38 -16.56
C PRO A 61 -4.78 -2.90 -16.57
N ASN A 62 -3.92 -3.59 -15.82
CA ASN A 62 -3.96 -5.04 -15.69
C ASN A 62 -5.22 -5.49 -14.94
N GLU A 63 -5.57 -4.81 -13.86
CA GLU A 63 -6.80 -5.04 -13.09
C GLU A 63 -8.06 -4.86 -13.95
N ASP A 64 -8.12 -3.79 -14.73
CA ASP A 64 -9.24 -3.55 -15.66
C ASP A 64 -9.36 -4.65 -16.72
N LYS A 65 -8.23 -5.15 -17.23
CA LYS A 65 -8.18 -6.24 -18.20
C LYS A 65 -8.68 -7.56 -17.61
N ILE A 66 -8.18 -7.94 -16.44
CA ILE A 66 -8.59 -9.16 -15.73
C ILE A 66 -10.10 -9.13 -15.48
N CYS A 67 -10.62 -7.99 -15.03
CA CYS A 67 -12.06 -7.85 -14.80
C CYS A 67 -12.88 -8.00 -16.09
N ALA A 68 -12.45 -7.40 -17.18
CA ALA A 68 -13.14 -7.52 -18.48
C ALA A 68 -13.13 -8.96 -18.98
N GLU A 69 -12.00 -9.66 -18.89
CA GLU A 69 -11.88 -11.09 -19.25
C GLU A 69 -12.77 -11.97 -18.38
N SER A 70 -12.82 -11.70 -17.08
CA SER A 70 -13.66 -12.42 -16.13
C SER A 70 -15.14 -12.26 -16.45
N ARG A 71 -15.59 -11.06 -16.76
CA ARG A 71 -16.98 -10.79 -17.18
C ARG A 71 -17.33 -11.48 -18.51
N ALA A 72 -16.40 -11.46 -19.46
CA ALA A 72 -16.61 -12.13 -20.74
C ALA A 72 -16.77 -13.65 -20.57
N ALA A 73 -15.92 -14.28 -19.75
CA ALA A 73 -16.01 -15.69 -19.43
C ALA A 73 -17.32 -16.07 -18.72
N LEU A 74 -17.78 -15.25 -17.78
CA LEU A 74 -19.06 -15.48 -17.11
C LEU A 74 -20.24 -15.33 -18.06
N LYS A 75 -20.19 -14.35 -18.96
CA LYS A 75 -21.22 -14.15 -19.99
C LYS A 75 -21.27 -15.34 -20.96
N GLU A 76 -20.12 -15.81 -21.45
CA GLU A 76 -20.04 -17.00 -22.30
C GLU A 76 -20.66 -18.23 -21.61
N PHE A 77 -20.37 -18.40 -20.31
CA PHE A 77 -20.96 -19.46 -19.52
C PHE A 77 -22.50 -19.33 -19.45
N THR A 78 -23.01 -18.12 -19.09
CA THR A 78 -24.45 -17.90 -18.98
C THR A 78 -25.18 -18.08 -20.32
N ASP A 79 -24.56 -17.64 -21.41
CA ASP A 79 -25.14 -17.81 -22.78
C ASP A 79 -25.10 -19.29 -23.20
N SER A 80 -24.22 -20.12 -22.65
CA SER A 80 -24.15 -21.57 -22.93
C SER A 80 -25.18 -22.40 -22.16
N LEU A 81 -25.86 -21.81 -21.16
CA LEU A 81 -26.87 -22.50 -20.37
C LEU A 81 -28.15 -22.79 -21.19
N ILE A 82 -28.58 -24.02 -21.21
CA ILE A 82 -29.82 -24.42 -21.87
C ILE A 82 -30.99 -24.19 -20.91
N LYS A 83 -31.90 -23.32 -21.31
CA LYS A 83 -33.14 -23.07 -20.56
C LYS A 83 -34.18 -24.11 -20.94
N GLU A 84 -34.65 -24.87 -19.95
CA GLU A 84 -35.73 -25.84 -20.10
C GLU A 84 -37.09 -25.12 -20.16
N PRO A 85 -38.12 -25.76 -20.74
CA PRO A 85 -39.48 -25.20 -20.86
C PRO A 85 -40.14 -24.87 -19.51
N ASP A 86 -39.69 -25.51 -18.42
CA ASP A 86 -40.17 -25.29 -17.06
C ASP A 86 -39.52 -24.08 -16.37
N GLY A 87 -38.59 -23.40 -17.07
CA GLY A 87 -37.85 -22.27 -16.56
C GLY A 87 -36.58 -22.62 -15.78
N SER A 88 -36.27 -23.90 -15.63
CA SER A 88 -35.00 -24.37 -15.05
C SER A 88 -33.84 -24.26 -16.04
N TYR A 89 -32.60 -24.30 -15.54
CA TYR A 89 -31.40 -24.34 -16.36
C TYR A 89 -30.75 -25.73 -16.19
N LYS A 90 -30.43 -26.36 -17.30
CA LYS A 90 -29.67 -27.61 -17.29
C LYS A 90 -28.19 -27.26 -17.40
N VAL A 91 -27.42 -27.66 -16.39
CA VAL A 91 -25.98 -27.49 -16.33
C VAL A 91 -25.36 -28.89 -16.48
N THR A 92 -24.40 -29.02 -17.40
CA THR A 92 -23.62 -30.26 -17.54
C THR A 92 -22.44 -30.24 -16.59
N ASP A 93 -21.93 -31.41 -16.19
CA ASP A 93 -20.76 -31.55 -15.33
C ASP A 93 -19.52 -30.82 -15.91
N GLU A 94 -19.38 -30.82 -17.22
CA GLU A 94 -18.31 -30.14 -17.93
C GLU A 94 -18.43 -28.59 -17.79
N GLN A 95 -19.66 -28.06 -17.93
CA GLN A 95 -19.93 -26.64 -17.74
C GLN A 95 -19.70 -26.22 -16.29
N LEU A 96 -20.10 -27.04 -15.33
CA LEU A 96 -19.86 -26.81 -13.91
C LEU A 96 -18.36 -26.79 -13.61
N LEU A 97 -17.59 -27.74 -14.17
CA LEU A 97 -16.14 -27.79 -13.97
C LEU A 97 -15.45 -26.55 -14.55
N LYS A 98 -15.89 -26.07 -15.72
CA LYS A 98 -15.36 -24.80 -16.29
C LYS A 98 -15.66 -23.59 -15.40
N LEU A 99 -16.87 -23.52 -14.85
CA LEU A 99 -17.26 -22.44 -13.94
C LEU A 99 -16.41 -22.47 -12.66
N VAL A 100 -16.21 -23.65 -12.07
CA VAL A 100 -15.40 -23.78 -10.85
C VAL A 100 -13.95 -23.35 -11.11
N LYS A 101 -13.35 -23.79 -12.22
CA LYS A 101 -11.99 -23.37 -12.59
C LYS A 101 -11.87 -21.86 -12.83
N SER A 102 -12.83 -21.26 -13.52
CA SER A 102 -12.82 -19.82 -13.70
C SER A 102 -13.01 -19.07 -12.38
N ALA A 103 -13.89 -19.57 -11.50
CA ALA A 103 -14.09 -18.98 -10.17
C ALA A 103 -12.83 -19.07 -9.29
N GLU A 104 -12.05 -20.15 -9.40
CA GLU A 104 -10.76 -20.31 -8.72
C GLU A 104 -9.76 -19.25 -9.21
N ILE A 105 -9.62 -19.09 -10.52
CA ILE A 105 -8.76 -18.05 -11.11
C ILE A 105 -9.19 -16.64 -10.64
N PHE A 106 -10.49 -16.35 -10.62
CA PHE A 106 -10.99 -15.03 -10.18
C PHE A 106 -10.73 -14.79 -8.70
N ALA A 107 -10.84 -15.83 -7.88
CA ALA A 107 -10.53 -15.75 -6.46
C ALA A 107 -9.04 -15.48 -6.21
N GLU A 108 -8.16 -16.15 -6.97
CA GLU A 108 -6.71 -15.88 -6.94
C GLU A 108 -6.36 -14.47 -7.39
N GLU A 109 -7.10 -13.93 -8.37
CA GLU A 109 -6.96 -12.56 -8.85
C GLU A 109 -7.61 -11.50 -7.93
N GLY A 110 -8.27 -11.93 -6.86
CA GLY A 110 -8.91 -11.03 -5.89
C GLY A 110 -10.18 -10.36 -6.42
N VAL A 111 -10.78 -10.88 -7.51
CA VAL A 111 -12.03 -10.36 -8.06
C VAL A 111 -13.20 -11.05 -7.35
N PRO A 112 -14.02 -10.34 -6.56
CA PRO A 112 -15.15 -10.95 -5.89
C PRO A 112 -16.21 -11.36 -6.91
N ILE A 113 -16.66 -12.61 -6.83
CA ILE A 113 -17.67 -13.18 -7.75
C ILE A 113 -18.96 -12.35 -7.75
N SER A 114 -19.32 -11.75 -6.62
CA SER A 114 -20.50 -10.88 -6.51
C SER A 114 -20.48 -9.68 -7.47
N THR A 115 -19.32 -9.15 -7.81
CA THR A 115 -19.17 -8.04 -8.76
C THR A 115 -19.24 -8.46 -10.21
N LEU A 116 -19.01 -9.76 -10.48
CA LEU A 116 -19.14 -10.32 -11.81
C LEU A 116 -20.60 -10.62 -12.18
N ILE A 117 -21.44 -10.92 -11.17
CA ILE A 117 -22.85 -11.28 -11.37
C ILE A 117 -23.71 -10.06 -11.69
N ASP A 118 -23.39 -8.90 -11.09
CA ASP A 118 -24.13 -7.66 -11.35
C ASP A 118 -23.41 -6.83 -12.44
N PRO A 119 -23.96 -6.75 -13.65
CA PRO A 119 -23.35 -5.99 -14.75
C PRO A 119 -23.33 -4.47 -14.50
N ASN A 120 -24.13 -3.97 -13.54
CA ASN A 120 -24.16 -2.56 -13.18
C ASN A 120 -23.12 -2.22 -12.09
N ASN A 121 -22.48 -3.22 -11.50
CA ASN A 121 -21.49 -3.00 -10.47
C ASN A 121 -20.10 -2.86 -11.09
N ASP A 122 -19.40 -1.77 -10.77
CA ASP A 122 -18.04 -1.58 -11.22
C ASP A 122 -17.11 -2.60 -10.56
N CYS A 123 -16.08 -3.01 -11.30
CA CYS A 123 -15.02 -3.84 -10.72
C CYS A 123 -14.32 -3.12 -9.59
N PRO A 124 -14.10 -3.78 -8.45
CA PRO A 124 -13.36 -3.18 -7.36
C PRO A 124 -11.93 -2.87 -7.82
N LYS A 125 -11.49 -1.64 -7.63
CA LYS A 125 -10.15 -1.20 -7.98
C LYS A 125 -9.28 -1.15 -6.73
N LEU A 126 -8.35 -2.09 -6.63
CA LEU A 126 -7.35 -2.14 -5.57
C LEU A 126 -6.18 -1.18 -5.86
N TRP A 127 -5.75 -1.11 -7.13
CA TRP A 127 -4.60 -0.31 -7.56
C TRP A 127 -4.96 1.15 -7.87
N THR A 128 -5.84 1.73 -7.06
CA THR A 128 -6.02 3.19 -7.02
C THR A 128 -4.78 3.87 -6.46
N TYR A 129 -4.66 5.20 -6.58
CA TYR A 129 -3.56 5.94 -5.93
C TYR A 129 -3.49 5.66 -4.42
N GLY A 130 -4.63 5.54 -3.74
CA GLY A 130 -4.69 5.20 -2.32
C GLY A 130 -4.20 3.79 -2.03
N GLY A 131 -4.66 2.80 -2.80
CA GLY A 131 -4.24 1.40 -2.67
C GLY A 131 -2.76 1.21 -2.95
N ALA A 132 -2.24 1.81 -4.03
CA ALA A 132 -0.82 1.78 -4.34
C ALA A 132 0.04 2.47 -3.28
N ALA A 133 -0.40 3.61 -2.73
CA ALA A 133 0.29 4.29 -1.63
C ALA A 133 0.30 3.46 -0.35
N TYR A 134 -0.83 2.81 -0.02
CA TYR A 134 -0.92 1.87 1.09
C TYR A 134 0.08 0.72 0.93
N PHE A 135 0.09 0.07 -0.24
CA PHE A 135 1.04 -0.99 -0.53
C PHE A 135 2.50 -0.54 -0.38
N CYS A 136 2.89 0.58 -1.01
CA CYS A 136 4.24 1.14 -0.87
C CYS A 136 4.61 1.42 0.59
N SER A 137 3.65 1.95 1.37
CA SER A 137 3.86 2.24 2.79
C SER A 137 4.11 0.97 3.60
N THR A 138 3.40 -0.13 3.31
CA THR A 138 3.60 -1.42 4.01
C THR A 138 4.98 -2.02 3.72
N ILE A 139 5.51 -1.82 2.51
CA ILE A 139 6.87 -2.26 2.15
C ILE A 139 7.91 -1.42 2.88
N VAL A 140 7.80 -0.09 2.80
CA VAL A 140 8.78 0.82 3.40
C VAL A 140 8.84 0.69 4.92
N THR A 141 7.71 0.45 5.55
CA THR A 141 7.64 0.19 7.01
C THR A 141 7.99 -1.25 7.38
N THR A 142 8.29 -2.11 6.39
CA THR A 142 8.62 -3.54 6.58
C THR A 142 7.51 -4.36 7.24
N VAL A 143 6.26 -3.86 7.24
CA VAL A 143 5.11 -4.59 7.81
C VAL A 143 4.67 -5.71 6.87
N GLY A 144 4.49 -5.42 5.57
CA GLY A 144 4.24 -6.41 4.53
C GLY A 144 3.04 -7.31 4.83
N TYR A 145 1.84 -6.76 4.97
CA TYR A 145 0.63 -7.55 5.27
C TYR A 145 0.33 -8.66 4.25
N GLY A 146 0.72 -8.47 2.98
CA GLY A 146 0.53 -9.47 1.91
C GLY A 146 -0.90 -9.58 1.39
N ASP A 147 -1.80 -8.71 1.82
CA ASP A 147 -3.19 -8.62 1.36
C ASP A 147 -3.30 -8.08 -0.08
N THR A 148 -2.31 -7.31 -0.49
CA THR A 148 -2.18 -6.76 -1.84
C THR A 148 -0.77 -7.04 -2.34
N ALA A 149 -0.65 -7.65 -3.52
CA ALA A 149 0.62 -7.93 -4.17
C ALA A 149 0.53 -7.60 -5.66
N PRO A 150 1.58 -7.00 -6.27
CA PRO A 150 1.61 -6.77 -7.70
C PRO A 150 1.67 -8.09 -8.46
N LYS A 151 0.92 -8.19 -9.56
CA LYS A 151 0.84 -9.38 -10.40
C LYS A 151 1.55 -9.21 -11.73
N VAL A 152 1.79 -7.97 -12.13
CA VAL A 152 2.59 -7.69 -13.33
C VAL A 152 4.05 -8.04 -13.06
N CYS A 153 4.53 -9.07 -13.74
CA CYS A 153 5.93 -9.47 -13.67
C CYS A 153 6.82 -8.40 -14.28
N TRP A 154 7.60 -7.73 -13.45
CA TRP A 154 8.74 -6.97 -13.91
C TRP A 154 9.78 -7.99 -14.40
N GLY A 155 10.17 -7.93 -15.66
CA GLY A 155 11.02 -8.91 -16.37
C GLY A 155 12.41 -9.22 -15.77
N PHE A 156 12.58 -9.10 -14.46
CA PHE A 156 13.82 -9.36 -13.74
C PHE A 156 13.78 -10.54 -12.76
N ALA A 157 12.62 -11.09 -12.45
CA ALA A 157 12.53 -12.32 -11.66
C ALA A 157 11.38 -13.16 -12.24
N GLY A 158 11.68 -14.37 -12.66
CA GLY A 158 10.65 -15.30 -13.15
C GLY A 158 9.52 -15.42 -12.13
N CYS A 159 8.32 -15.29 -12.62
CA CYS A 159 7.11 -15.69 -11.90
C CYS A 159 7.12 -17.19 -11.69
#